data_a55469e5e6b71f970e73dc228d114469
#
_entry.id   a55469e5e6b71f970e73dc228d114469
#
_cell.length_a   1.000
_cell.length_b   1.000
_cell.length_c   1.000
_cell.angle_alpha   90.00
_cell.angle_beta   90.00
_cell.angle_gamma   90.00
#
_symmetry.space_group_name_H-M   'P 1'
#
loop_
_entity.id
_entity.type
_entity.pdbx_description
1 polymer ?
#
loop_
_entity_poly.entity_id
_entity_poly.type
_entity_poly.pdbx_seq_one_letter_code
_entity_poly.pdbx_strand_id
1 'polypeptide(L)'
;KEMLGINPSYALAIAQLKDGVTEEDLKAQGVNVIRSRSGFAFIAVPLDDAERVAATKGIKRIQFERPVQQKLKYARFDTGVDKIHEGMGLSQAYTGKGVVCGIVDQGFDLNHINFVDENGDPRIKYFEKVGYNYNYKNPTDPIAERTLYNTPEAIRGYKTDDTKTYHATHTMGIMAGSYKGTSKTATLTDTAPYVAIDDIPNPFYGVAYDADIVAANCESYTDILIAIAVEDLLGYAEAYNKPMVVNLSLGTNQGSHDGKAVVCQFFDAIVEELNAKIVMATGNEGDKKIAANKTFVGNDTTFQTFITGDIYKTGAAEGDIYVRSGQVDIYGNDMKPFKRLQAIVWNTSRNRVTKRYELKINEETLGTGKYFCSSDDYKEYDTDIVDRTLGQYFSGTIGLYCEIDSALGRSHCIVSFDLVDNGDLNKENQYKIGFIVDGEAGQRVDAYSVGYFHGMDNYGIEGFTDGSSNGSVSDMACGKSTLSVGSYNTSEGWAQLDGYKYNQPNNKIKLDKI
;
A
#
# COMPACT_ATOMS: atom_id res chain seq x y z
N LYS A 1 -5.49 11.82 -4.13
CA LYS A 1 -4.56 12.58 -5.03
C LYS A 1 -4.53 14.07 -4.69
N GLU A 2 -5.57 14.64 -4.12
CA GLU A 2 -5.57 16.02 -3.61
C GLU A 2 -4.55 16.25 -2.48
N MET A 3 -4.31 15.25 -1.63
CA MET A 3 -3.24 15.31 -0.62
C MET A 3 -1.85 15.62 -1.20
N LEU A 4 -1.66 15.44 -2.51
CA LEU A 4 -0.42 15.73 -3.24
C LEU A 4 -0.50 17.01 -4.08
N GLY A 5 -1.60 17.77 -4.02
CA GLY A 5 -1.81 18.97 -4.84
C GLY A 5 -1.94 18.68 -6.35
N ILE A 6 -2.33 17.44 -6.72
CA ILE A 6 -2.43 16.98 -8.09
C ILE A 6 -3.89 16.73 -8.41
N ASN A 7 -4.42 17.46 -9.40
CA ASN A 7 -5.76 17.24 -9.94
C ASN A 7 -5.63 16.55 -11.31
N PRO A 8 -5.52 15.22 -11.38
CA PRO A 8 -5.34 14.50 -12.64
C PRO A 8 -6.66 14.46 -13.41
N SER A 9 -6.59 14.66 -14.71
CA SER A 9 -7.74 14.50 -15.61
C SER A 9 -8.08 13.02 -15.88
N TYR A 10 -7.27 12.07 -15.40
CA TYR A 10 -7.47 10.62 -15.53
C TYR A 10 -6.84 9.88 -14.34
N ALA A 11 -7.24 8.61 -14.16
CA ALA A 11 -6.63 7.66 -13.23
C ALA A 11 -6.12 6.44 -13.97
N LEU A 12 -5.06 5.79 -13.46
CA LEU A 12 -4.64 4.50 -13.94
C LEU A 12 -5.51 3.38 -13.34
N ALA A 13 -5.70 2.34 -14.14
CA ALA A 13 -6.44 1.17 -13.70
C ALA A 13 -5.92 -0.10 -14.36
N ILE A 14 -6.17 -1.22 -13.71
CA ILE A 14 -6.02 -2.54 -14.31
C ILE A 14 -7.42 -3.11 -14.60
N ALA A 15 -7.65 -3.51 -15.84
CA ALA A 15 -8.89 -4.15 -16.28
C ALA A 15 -8.67 -5.65 -16.47
N GLN A 16 -9.49 -6.47 -15.84
CA GLN A 16 -9.58 -7.90 -16.12
C GLN A 16 -10.51 -8.11 -17.32
N LEU A 17 -10.02 -8.84 -18.31
CA LEU A 17 -10.74 -9.06 -19.56
C LEU A 17 -11.56 -10.35 -19.52
N LYS A 18 -12.61 -10.41 -20.33
CA LYS A 18 -13.34 -11.66 -20.64
C LYS A 18 -12.51 -12.49 -21.62
N ASP A 19 -12.72 -13.79 -21.62
CA ASP A 19 -12.00 -14.72 -22.47
C ASP A 19 -12.10 -14.32 -23.96
N GLY A 20 -10.95 -14.34 -24.65
CA GLY A 20 -10.82 -14.04 -26.06
C GLY A 20 -10.88 -12.54 -26.42
N VAL A 21 -10.95 -11.63 -25.45
CA VAL A 21 -10.90 -10.19 -25.70
C VAL A 21 -9.43 -9.73 -25.81
N THR A 22 -9.15 -8.96 -26.86
CA THR A 22 -7.82 -8.45 -27.16
C THR A 22 -7.69 -6.96 -26.83
N GLU A 23 -6.48 -6.45 -26.85
CA GLU A 23 -6.18 -5.03 -26.71
C GLU A 23 -6.84 -4.19 -27.81
N GLU A 24 -6.82 -4.71 -29.04
CA GLU A 24 -7.43 -4.07 -30.21
C GLU A 24 -8.94 -3.92 -30.06
N ASP A 25 -9.60 -4.93 -29.45
CA ASP A 25 -11.06 -4.87 -29.17
C ASP A 25 -11.41 -3.75 -28.19
N LEU A 26 -10.54 -3.50 -27.21
CA LEU A 26 -10.72 -2.40 -26.25
C LEU A 26 -10.44 -1.04 -26.89
N LYS A 27 -9.33 -0.92 -27.64
CA LYS A 27 -8.98 0.31 -28.36
C LYS A 27 -10.04 0.71 -29.37
N ALA A 28 -10.65 -0.26 -30.06
CA ALA A 28 -11.74 -0.01 -30.99
C ALA A 28 -13.00 0.55 -30.30
N GLN A 29 -13.15 0.35 -29.00
CA GLN A 29 -14.22 0.90 -28.17
C GLN A 29 -13.81 2.20 -27.45
N GLY A 30 -12.66 2.79 -27.81
CA GLY A 30 -12.17 4.06 -27.27
C GLY A 30 -11.60 3.95 -25.86
N VAL A 31 -11.13 2.76 -25.42
CA VAL A 31 -10.40 2.60 -24.16
C VAL A 31 -8.93 2.88 -24.41
N ASN A 32 -8.33 3.73 -23.59
CA ASN A 32 -6.91 4.04 -23.62
C ASN A 32 -6.11 2.89 -22.99
N VAL A 33 -5.74 1.89 -23.80
CA VAL A 33 -4.94 0.75 -23.35
C VAL A 33 -3.46 1.08 -23.44
N ILE A 34 -2.76 0.91 -22.34
CA ILE A 34 -1.32 1.10 -22.23
C ILE A 34 -0.59 -0.14 -22.71
N ARG A 35 -1.03 -1.29 -22.20
CA ARG A 35 -0.60 -2.65 -22.60
C ARG A 35 -1.60 -3.68 -22.10
N SER A 36 -1.52 -4.89 -22.64
CA SER A 36 -2.29 -6.03 -22.15
C SER A 36 -1.43 -7.28 -22.08
N ARG A 37 -1.70 -8.13 -21.06
CA ARG A 37 -1.05 -9.43 -20.88
C ARG A 37 -1.92 -10.36 -20.02
N SER A 38 -1.88 -11.66 -20.28
CA SER A 38 -2.48 -12.71 -19.45
C SER A 38 -3.96 -12.47 -19.08
N GLY A 39 -4.75 -11.88 -20.02
CA GLY A 39 -6.16 -11.57 -19.77
C GLY A 39 -6.39 -10.29 -18.94
N PHE A 40 -5.37 -9.46 -18.76
CA PHE A 40 -5.45 -8.15 -18.12
C PHE A 40 -4.98 -7.04 -19.06
N ALA A 41 -5.53 -5.83 -18.88
CA ALA A 41 -5.09 -4.63 -19.58
C ALA A 41 -4.86 -3.49 -18.59
N PHE A 42 -3.70 -2.85 -18.66
CA PHE A 42 -3.45 -1.57 -18.00
C PHE A 42 -4.06 -0.47 -18.85
N ILE A 43 -4.93 0.33 -18.25
CA ILE A 43 -5.71 1.35 -18.96
C ILE A 43 -5.61 2.70 -18.24
N ALA A 44 -5.68 3.79 -19.02
CA ALA A 44 -5.88 5.12 -18.47
C ALA A 44 -7.35 5.52 -18.63
N VAL A 45 -7.99 5.84 -17.52
CA VAL A 45 -9.42 6.13 -17.45
C VAL A 45 -9.59 7.63 -17.22
N PRO A 46 -10.14 8.39 -18.21
CA PRO A 46 -10.54 9.78 -17.97
C PRO A 46 -11.57 9.83 -16.83
N LEU A 47 -11.41 10.73 -15.88
CA LEU A 47 -12.28 10.80 -14.71
C LEU A 47 -13.72 11.17 -15.05
N ASP A 48 -13.90 11.96 -16.10
CA ASP A 48 -15.20 12.36 -16.65
C ASP A 48 -15.87 11.30 -17.54
N ASP A 49 -15.20 10.16 -17.81
CA ASP A 49 -15.67 9.11 -18.71
C ASP A 49 -15.55 7.70 -18.07
N ALA A 50 -15.37 7.66 -16.76
CA ALA A 50 -15.13 6.41 -16.03
C ALA A 50 -16.27 5.40 -16.16
N GLU A 51 -17.53 5.86 -16.16
CA GLU A 51 -18.71 4.99 -16.33
C GLU A 51 -18.74 4.32 -17.70
N ARG A 52 -18.45 5.07 -18.77
CA ARG A 52 -18.38 4.50 -20.12
C ARG A 52 -17.28 3.46 -20.23
N VAL A 53 -16.10 3.75 -19.68
CA VAL A 53 -14.98 2.80 -19.69
C VAL A 53 -15.34 1.55 -18.88
N ALA A 54 -15.97 1.69 -17.72
CA ALA A 54 -16.42 0.56 -16.91
C ALA A 54 -17.48 -0.31 -17.63
N ALA A 55 -18.34 0.31 -18.44
CA ALA A 55 -19.37 -0.39 -19.23
C ALA A 55 -18.84 -0.99 -20.55
N THR A 56 -17.55 -0.88 -20.86
CA THR A 56 -16.96 -1.37 -22.12
C THR A 56 -17.14 -2.88 -22.25
N LYS A 57 -17.66 -3.29 -23.41
CA LYS A 57 -17.88 -4.72 -23.70
C LYS A 57 -16.52 -5.44 -23.74
N GLY A 58 -16.42 -6.51 -22.97
CA GLY A 58 -15.17 -7.30 -22.89
C GLY A 58 -14.40 -7.06 -21.60
N ILE A 59 -14.66 -6.01 -20.87
CA ILE A 59 -14.15 -5.83 -19.51
C ILE A 59 -15.02 -6.62 -18.53
N LYS A 60 -14.39 -7.36 -17.65
CA LYS A 60 -15.01 -8.12 -16.57
C LYS A 60 -15.01 -7.32 -15.27
N ARG A 61 -13.89 -6.63 -14.99
CA ARG A 61 -13.67 -5.83 -13.79
C ARG A 61 -12.58 -4.79 -14.03
N ILE A 62 -12.68 -3.65 -13.35
CA ILE A 62 -11.64 -2.61 -13.31
C ILE A 62 -11.27 -2.36 -11.84
N GLN A 63 -9.97 -2.22 -11.57
CA GLN A 63 -9.44 -1.74 -10.30
C GLN A 63 -8.61 -0.50 -10.56
N PHE A 64 -8.92 0.59 -9.87
CA PHE A 64 -8.12 1.81 -9.87
C PHE A 64 -6.91 1.69 -8.92
N GLU A 65 -5.90 2.51 -9.15
CA GLU A 65 -4.65 2.56 -8.40
C GLU A 65 -4.79 2.91 -6.90
N ARG A 66 -3.90 2.39 -6.05
CA ARG A 66 -3.89 2.54 -4.58
C ARG A 66 -2.46 2.77 -4.03
N PRO A 67 -2.20 3.46 -2.89
CA PRO A 67 -0.86 3.74 -2.34
C PRO A 67 -0.23 2.62 -1.48
N VAL A 68 1.13 2.53 -1.31
CA VAL A 68 1.93 1.46 -0.65
C VAL A 68 3.18 1.91 0.16
N GLN A 69 3.79 1.10 1.11
CA GLN A 69 4.91 1.46 2.06
C GLN A 69 6.00 0.38 2.34
N GLN A 70 7.11 0.70 3.09
CA GLN A 70 8.44 0.01 3.08
C GLN A 70 9.05 -0.54 4.41
N LYS A 71 10.10 -1.52 4.44
CA LYS A 71 10.86 -2.07 5.63
C LYS A 71 12.12 -2.92 5.39
N LEU A 72 13.11 -3.04 6.35
CA LEU A 72 13.92 -4.21 6.87
C LEU A 72 15.33 -3.94 7.44
N LYS A 73 15.85 -4.77 8.43
CA LYS A 73 17.26 -4.97 8.83
C LYS A 73 17.47 -6.30 9.61
N TYR A 74 18.60 -7.06 9.39
CA TYR A 74 19.17 -8.24 10.10
C TYR A 74 18.67 -9.68 9.81
N ALA A 75 18.06 -9.99 8.68
CA ALA A 75 17.41 -11.28 8.46
C ALA A 75 18.33 -12.47 8.07
N ARG A 76 19.56 -12.23 7.55
CA ARG A 76 20.34 -13.27 6.87
C ARG A 76 20.80 -14.42 7.78
N PHE A 77 21.33 -14.09 8.96
CA PHE A 77 21.82 -15.11 9.90
C PHE A 77 20.67 -15.96 10.47
N ASP A 78 19.62 -15.31 10.94
CA ASP A 78 18.50 -15.98 11.59
C ASP A 78 17.68 -16.85 10.64
N THR A 79 17.62 -16.48 9.36
CA THR A 79 16.96 -17.26 8.31
C THR A 79 17.83 -18.41 7.76
N GLY A 80 19.09 -18.53 8.21
CA GLY A 80 19.99 -19.59 7.79
C GLY A 80 20.57 -19.42 6.39
N VAL A 81 20.51 -18.24 5.80
CA VAL A 81 21.05 -17.92 4.46
C VAL A 81 22.55 -18.20 4.39
N ASP A 82 23.30 -17.96 5.46
CA ASP A 82 24.73 -18.25 5.50
C ASP A 82 25.04 -19.74 5.26
N LYS A 83 24.17 -20.64 5.77
CA LYS A 83 24.28 -22.10 5.50
C LYS A 83 24.03 -22.43 4.02
N ILE A 84 23.14 -21.69 3.36
CA ILE A 84 22.88 -21.83 1.92
C ILE A 84 24.09 -21.38 1.11
N HIS A 85 24.73 -20.27 1.53
CA HIS A 85 25.96 -19.76 0.91
C HIS A 85 27.14 -20.75 1.05
N GLU A 86 27.19 -21.51 2.13
CA GLU A 86 28.20 -22.54 2.38
C GLU A 86 27.85 -23.89 1.76
N GLY A 87 26.63 -24.04 1.24
CA GLY A 87 26.14 -25.31 0.69
C GLY A 87 25.88 -26.40 1.75
N MET A 88 25.68 -25.99 3.02
CA MET A 88 25.49 -26.94 4.13
C MET A 88 24.18 -27.74 3.96
N GLY A 89 24.32 -29.05 3.73
CA GLY A 89 23.18 -29.95 3.50
C GLY A 89 22.55 -29.82 2.10
N LEU A 90 23.19 -29.11 1.17
CA LEU A 90 22.74 -28.87 -0.19
C LEU A 90 23.72 -29.53 -1.19
N SER A 91 23.30 -29.66 -2.46
CA SER A 91 24.15 -30.21 -3.53
C SER A 91 25.32 -29.30 -3.91
N GLN A 92 25.19 -28.00 -3.64
CA GLN A 92 26.20 -26.96 -3.88
C GLN A 92 25.87 -25.69 -3.08
N ALA A 93 26.78 -24.73 -3.07
CA ALA A 93 26.53 -23.38 -2.59
C ALA A 93 25.60 -22.62 -3.55
N TYR A 94 24.65 -21.85 -3.02
CA TYR A 94 23.74 -21.01 -3.81
C TYR A 94 23.91 -19.56 -3.41
N THR A 95 24.26 -18.71 -4.37
CA THR A 95 24.59 -17.31 -4.19
C THR A 95 23.73 -16.37 -5.06
N GLY A 96 22.76 -16.95 -5.77
CA GLY A 96 21.91 -16.22 -6.74
C GLY A 96 22.46 -16.21 -8.18
N LYS A 97 23.58 -16.88 -8.45
CA LYS A 97 24.15 -16.92 -9.80
C LYS A 97 23.17 -17.55 -10.80
N GLY A 98 22.91 -16.83 -11.90
CA GLY A 98 21.98 -17.29 -12.95
C GLY A 98 20.51 -16.94 -12.70
N VAL A 99 20.22 -16.24 -11.62
CA VAL A 99 18.87 -15.73 -11.26
C VAL A 99 18.84 -14.21 -11.41
N VAL A 100 17.69 -13.64 -11.74
CA VAL A 100 17.43 -12.20 -11.73
C VAL A 100 16.73 -11.82 -10.43
N CYS A 101 17.28 -10.85 -9.72
CA CYS A 101 16.65 -10.19 -8.60
C CYS A 101 16.02 -8.88 -9.06
N GLY A 102 14.69 -8.79 -9.00
CA GLY A 102 13.92 -7.61 -9.31
C GLY A 102 13.49 -6.86 -8.06
N ILE A 103 13.40 -5.55 -8.15
CA ILE A 103 12.89 -4.71 -7.06
C ILE A 103 12.12 -3.52 -7.61
N VAL A 104 10.92 -3.28 -7.08
CA VAL A 104 10.16 -2.05 -7.31
C VAL A 104 10.08 -1.29 -5.99
N ASP A 105 10.65 -0.07 -5.97
CA ASP A 105 10.82 0.69 -4.72
C ASP A 105 11.14 2.16 -5.03
N GLN A 106 11.50 2.97 -4.02
CA GLN A 106 12.01 4.36 -4.15
C GLN A 106 13.27 4.56 -3.30
N GLY A 107 14.10 5.55 -3.69
CA GLY A 107 15.31 5.89 -2.98
C GLY A 107 16.50 5.05 -3.45
N PHE A 108 16.70 4.97 -4.78
CA PHE A 108 17.79 4.25 -5.41
C PHE A 108 19.06 5.10 -5.49
N ASP A 109 20.16 4.61 -4.95
CA ASP A 109 21.53 4.98 -5.32
C ASP A 109 22.15 3.82 -6.12
N LEU A 110 22.06 3.88 -7.42
CA LEU A 110 22.53 2.81 -8.32
C LEU A 110 24.06 2.69 -8.32
N ASN A 111 24.76 3.70 -7.86
CA ASN A 111 26.22 3.75 -7.79
C ASN A 111 26.78 3.36 -6.41
N HIS A 112 25.92 2.95 -5.49
CA HIS A 112 26.35 2.49 -4.19
C HIS A 112 27.31 1.30 -4.31
N ILE A 113 28.36 1.27 -3.48
CA ILE A 113 29.44 0.28 -3.49
C ILE A 113 28.95 -1.18 -3.47
N ASN A 114 27.75 -1.44 -2.95
CA ASN A 114 27.14 -2.78 -2.94
C ASN A 114 26.65 -3.25 -4.32
N PHE A 115 26.58 -2.36 -5.32
CA PHE A 115 25.98 -2.67 -6.63
C PHE A 115 26.98 -2.57 -7.78
N VAL A 116 28.25 -2.55 -7.45
CA VAL A 116 29.34 -2.66 -8.42
C VAL A 116 30.09 -3.97 -8.22
N ASP A 117 30.65 -4.50 -9.30
CA ASP A 117 31.51 -5.66 -9.27
C ASP A 117 32.95 -5.31 -8.82
N GLU A 118 33.86 -6.29 -8.85
CA GLU A 118 35.26 -6.13 -8.48
C GLU A 118 36.03 -5.14 -9.40
N ASN A 119 35.54 -4.89 -10.61
CA ASN A 119 36.12 -3.93 -11.56
C ASN A 119 35.50 -2.53 -11.42
N GLY A 120 34.47 -2.36 -10.57
CA GLY A 120 33.71 -1.13 -10.43
C GLY A 120 32.61 -0.96 -11.46
N ASP A 121 32.25 -2.02 -12.19
CA ASP A 121 31.16 -1.99 -13.16
C ASP A 121 29.80 -2.25 -12.50
N PRO A 122 28.71 -1.59 -12.95
CA PRO A 122 27.38 -1.77 -12.40
C PRO A 122 26.89 -3.24 -12.54
N ARG A 123 26.45 -3.83 -11.43
CA ARG A 123 25.74 -5.12 -11.42
C ARG A 123 24.27 -5.00 -11.78
N ILE A 124 23.72 -3.78 -11.71
CA ILE A 124 22.37 -3.47 -12.16
C ILE A 124 22.39 -3.51 -13.69
N LYS A 125 21.53 -4.34 -14.27
CA LYS A 125 21.46 -4.57 -15.72
C LYS A 125 20.35 -3.77 -16.40
N TYR A 126 19.34 -3.40 -15.63
CA TYR A 126 18.17 -2.68 -16.07
C TYR A 126 17.64 -1.84 -14.91
N PHE A 127 17.38 -0.58 -15.17
CA PHE A 127 16.69 0.31 -14.26
C PHE A 127 15.73 1.18 -15.05
N GLU A 128 14.51 1.29 -14.57
CA GLU A 128 13.56 2.21 -15.15
C GLU A 128 12.95 3.14 -14.09
N LYS A 129 12.57 4.31 -14.55
CA LYS A 129 11.77 5.26 -13.82
C LYS A 129 10.41 5.34 -14.45
N VAL A 130 9.38 4.93 -13.71
CA VAL A 130 7.99 4.95 -14.15
C VAL A 130 7.27 6.08 -13.43
N GLY A 131 6.73 7.01 -14.18
CA GLY A 131 6.03 8.16 -13.63
C GLY A 131 4.73 8.46 -14.35
N TYR A 132 3.93 9.37 -13.79
CA TYR A 132 2.74 9.90 -14.42
C TYR A 132 3.03 11.16 -15.23
N ASN A 133 2.39 11.30 -16.38
CA ASN A 133 2.28 12.59 -17.05
C ASN A 133 1.01 13.33 -16.62
N TYR A 134 1.08 14.09 -15.56
CA TYR A 134 -0.05 14.88 -15.04
C TYR A 134 -0.52 15.99 -16.01
N ASN A 135 0.29 16.33 -17.01
CA ASN A 135 -0.03 17.32 -18.05
C ASN A 135 -0.65 16.67 -19.29
N TYR A 136 -1.45 15.64 -19.10
CA TYR A 136 -2.08 14.89 -20.15
C TYR A 136 -2.80 15.79 -21.18
N LYS A 137 -2.13 16.02 -22.29
CA LYS A 137 -2.68 16.73 -23.46
C LYS A 137 -2.89 15.81 -24.66
N ASN A 138 -2.41 14.56 -24.58
CA ASN A 138 -2.50 13.61 -25.69
C ASN A 138 -3.19 12.31 -25.20
N PRO A 139 -4.43 12.04 -25.66
CA PRO A 139 -5.16 10.84 -25.27
C PRO A 139 -4.57 9.51 -25.70
N THR A 140 -3.55 9.50 -26.54
CA THR A 140 -2.97 8.27 -27.07
C THR A 140 -1.77 7.74 -26.28
N ASP A 141 -1.19 8.54 -25.36
CA ASP A 141 -0.11 8.09 -24.49
C ASP A 141 -0.23 8.71 -23.09
N PRO A 142 -1.01 8.07 -22.24
CA PRO A 142 -1.28 8.54 -20.87
C PRO A 142 -0.17 8.20 -19.89
N ILE A 143 0.71 7.26 -20.21
CA ILE A 143 1.87 6.99 -19.39
C ILE A 143 3.02 7.82 -19.91
N ALA A 144 3.24 8.70 -19.17
CA ALA A 144 4.36 9.49 -18.97
C ALA A 144 5.69 8.81 -19.16
N GLU A 145 6.56 9.48 -18.87
CA GLU A 145 7.98 9.36 -18.89
C GLU A 145 8.43 8.02 -18.31
N ARG A 146 8.59 7.03 -19.18
CA ARG A 146 9.48 5.92 -18.90
C ARG A 146 10.88 6.34 -19.28
N THR A 147 11.73 6.49 -18.30
CA THR A 147 13.15 6.68 -18.53
C THR A 147 13.88 5.38 -18.24
N LEU A 148 14.50 4.82 -19.26
CA LEU A 148 15.21 3.54 -19.17
C LEU A 148 16.72 3.77 -19.08
N TYR A 149 17.34 3.10 -18.11
CA TYR A 149 18.78 3.05 -17.88
C TYR A 149 19.22 1.58 -17.99
N ASN A 150 19.72 1.18 -19.15
CA ASN A 150 20.10 -0.21 -19.45
C ASN A 150 21.52 -0.36 -20.02
N THR A 151 22.31 0.69 -19.92
CA THR A 151 23.75 0.64 -20.19
C THR A 151 24.55 1.04 -18.95
N PRO A 152 25.80 0.55 -18.79
CA PRO A 152 26.64 0.95 -17.65
C PRO A 152 26.80 2.47 -17.52
N GLU A 153 26.91 3.19 -18.63
CA GLU A 153 27.04 4.64 -18.65
C GLU A 153 25.77 5.33 -18.16
N ALA A 154 24.59 4.88 -18.61
CA ALA A 154 23.31 5.41 -18.17
C ALA A 154 23.09 5.18 -16.67
N ILE A 155 23.42 3.99 -16.18
CA ILE A 155 23.30 3.65 -14.75
C ILE A 155 24.25 4.50 -13.90
N ARG A 156 25.53 4.67 -14.33
CA ARG A 156 26.48 5.55 -13.64
C ARG A 156 26.03 7.02 -13.65
N GLY A 157 25.30 7.44 -14.67
CA GLY A 157 24.76 8.80 -14.81
C GLY A 157 23.53 9.08 -13.93
N TYR A 158 22.87 8.04 -13.42
CA TYR A 158 21.70 8.21 -12.56
C TYR A 158 22.10 8.76 -11.19
N LYS A 159 21.36 9.77 -10.75
CA LYS A 159 21.45 10.30 -9.38
C LYS A 159 20.27 9.79 -8.60
N THR A 160 20.43 9.68 -7.29
CA THR A 160 19.34 9.21 -6.43
C THR A 160 18.07 10.06 -6.57
N ASP A 161 16.92 9.41 -6.47
CA ASP A 161 15.58 10.00 -6.47
C ASP A 161 15.08 10.37 -5.05
N ASP A 162 15.73 9.85 -4.00
CA ASP A 162 15.45 10.22 -2.61
C ASP A 162 16.74 10.26 -1.78
N THR A 163 17.15 11.46 -1.41
CA THR A 163 18.33 11.69 -0.56
C THR A 163 18.04 11.59 0.93
N LYS A 164 16.81 11.30 1.34
CA LYS A 164 16.41 11.27 2.76
C LYS A 164 16.36 9.87 3.34
N THR A 165 15.76 8.94 2.61
CA THR A 165 15.48 7.60 3.14
C THR A 165 16.35 6.50 2.54
N TYR A 166 16.71 6.59 1.26
CA TYR A 166 17.47 5.55 0.54
C TYR A 166 16.87 4.14 0.70
N HIS A 167 15.56 4.02 0.78
CA HIS A 167 14.92 2.76 1.12
C HIS A 167 15.22 1.67 0.10
N ALA A 168 15.04 1.96 -1.19
CA ALA A 168 15.37 1.02 -2.27
C ALA A 168 16.82 0.55 -2.24
N THR A 169 17.75 1.47 -1.98
CA THR A 169 19.18 1.15 -1.82
C THR A 169 19.40 0.15 -0.69
N HIS A 170 18.71 0.35 0.44
CA HIS A 170 18.80 -0.52 1.60
C HIS A 170 18.19 -1.91 1.30
N THR A 171 16.97 -1.97 0.79
CA THR A 171 16.29 -3.24 0.48
C THR A 171 16.99 -4.03 -0.62
N MET A 172 17.46 -3.35 -1.68
CA MET A 172 18.25 -3.95 -2.75
C MET A 172 19.60 -4.47 -2.23
N GLY A 173 20.23 -3.74 -1.29
CA GLY A 173 21.47 -4.15 -0.64
C GLY A 173 21.30 -5.44 0.17
N ILE A 174 20.19 -5.59 0.90
CA ILE A 174 19.83 -6.82 1.63
C ILE A 174 19.57 -7.97 0.65
N MET A 175 18.86 -7.70 -0.44
CA MET A 175 18.51 -8.70 -1.43
C MET A 175 19.73 -9.20 -2.21
N ALA A 176 20.55 -8.29 -2.76
CA ALA A 176 21.55 -8.64 -3.76
C ALA A 176 22.87 -7.85 -3.69
N GLY A 177 23.14 -7.13 -2.59
CA GLY A 177 24.42 -6.42 -2.41
C GLY A 177 25.61 -7.36 -2.44
N SER A 178 26.77 -6.92 -3.01
CA SER A 178 27.94 -7.79 -3.21
C SER A 178 29.25 -7.30 -2.57
N TYR A 179 29.23 -6.11 -1.98
CA TYR A 179 30.46 -5.57 -1.41
C TYR A 179 30.98 -6.39 -0.22
N LYS A 180 32.16 -6.96 -0.37
CA LYS A 180 32.84 -7.80 0.64
C LYS A 180 34.11 -7.14 1.21
N GLY A 181 34.31 -5.85 0.96
CA GLY A 181 35.44 -5.10 1.51
C GLY A 181 35.30 -4.80 3.01
N THR A 182 35.97 -3.76 3.48
CA THR A 182 35.88 -3.31 4.87
C THR A 182 34.78 -2.27 5.03
N SER A 183 33.98 -2.37 6.08
CA SER A 183 32.99 -1.36 6.46
C SER A 183 33.04 -1.02 7.94
N LYS A 184 32.54 0.18 8.29
CA LYS A 184 32.39 0.58 9.69
C LYS A 184 31.13 -0.02 10.29
N THR A 185 31.25 -0.53 11.50
CA THR A 185 30.11 -1.02 12.28
C THR A 185 30.11 -0.36 13.66
N ALA A 186 28.93 -0.13 14.18
CA ALA A 186 28.70 0.32 15.54
C ALA A 186 28.15 -0.84 16.37
N THR A 187 28.79 -1.15 17.49
CA THR A 187 28.38 -2.20 18.42
C THR A 187 28.09 -1.62 19.80
N LEU A 188 27.09 -2.17 20.49
CA LEU A 188 26.81 -1.82 21.87
C LEU A 188 27.86 -2.44 22.81
N THR A 189 28.35 -1.67 23.78
CA THR A 189 29.29 -2.11 24.81
C THR A 189 28.69 -1.89 26.20
N ASP A 190 29.11 -2.69 27.17
CA ASP A 190 28.61 -2.60 28.54
C ASP A 190 29.25 -1.43 29.33
N THR A 191 30.35 -0.87 28.83
CA THR A 191 31.08 0.23 29.44
C THR A 191 31.14 1.45 28.54
N ALA A 192 31.27 2.64 29.11
CA ALA A 192 31.45 3.86 28.33
C ALA A 192 32.70 3.76 27.43
N PRO A 193 32.58 4.19 26.15
CA PRO A 193 31.53 5.05 25.56
C PRO A 193 30.20 4.37 25.17
N TYR A 194 29.88 3.17 25.57
CA TYR A 194 28.66 2.38 25.28
C TYR A 194 28.43 2.05 23.81
N VAL A 195 29.16 2.65 22.90
CA VAL A 195 29.17 2.35 21.46
C VAL A 195 30.59 2.30 20.99
N ALA A 196 31.02 1.16 20.48
CA ALA A 196 32.31 1.00 19.80
C ALA A 196 32.08 1.07 18.28
N ILE A 197 32.98 1.74 17.58
CA ILE A 197 32.97 1.83 16.11
C ILE A 197 34.26 1.19 15.60
N ASP A 198 34.09 0.10 14.87
CA ASP A 198 35.19 -0.70 14.35
C ASP A 198 35.13 -0.84 12.83
N ASP A 199 36.29 -0.93 12.21
CA ASP A 199 36.40 -1.36 10.82
C ASP A 199 36.48 -2.89 10.79
N ILE A 200 35.51 -3.52 10.14
CA ILE A 200 35.42 -4.98 10.03
C ILE A 200 35.19 -5.39 8.57
N PRO A 201 35.49 -6.65 8.20
CA PRO A 201 35.00 -7.18 6.91
C PRO A 201 33.48 -6.96 6.81
N ASN A 202 33.01 -6.44 5.69
CA ASN A 202 31.60 -6.04 5.53
C ASN A 202 30.68 -7.26 5.73
N PRO A 203 29.85 -7.30 6.78
CA PRO A 203 28.88 -8.38 6.97
C PRO A 203 27.56 -8.11 6.23
N PHE A 204 27.39 -6.93 5.57
CA PHE A 204 26.14 -6.44 5.01
C PHE A 204 26.00 -6.72 3.52
N TYR A 205 26.61 -7.77 2.98
CA TYR A 205 26.32 -8.25 1.63
C TYR A 205 24.97 -8.98 1.60
N GLY A 206 24.36 -9.06 0.40
CA GLY A 206 22.99 -9.54 0.23
C GLY A 206 22.84 -11.06 0.24
N VAL A 207 21.57 -11.49 0.21
CA VAL A 207 21.18 -12.90 0.14
C VAL A 207 21.61 -13.52 -1.20
N ALA A 208 21.40 -12.82 -2.31
CA ALA A 208 21.70 -13.27 -3.68
C ALA A 208 22.80 -12.39 -4.31
N TYR A 209 23.98 -12.38 -3.67
CA TYR A 209 25.06 -11.45 -4.02
C TYR A 209 25.70 -11.68 -5.40
N ASP A 210 25.43 -12.79 -6.08
CA ASP A 210 25.85 -13.09 -7.44
C ASP A 210 24.73 -13.02 -8.48
N ALA A 211 23.51 -12.60 -8.09
CA ALA A 211 22.38 -12.44 -8.99
C ALA A 211 22.55 -11.22 -9.90
N ASP A 212 21.93 -11.25 -11.08
CA ASP A 212 21.67 -10.04 -11.85
C ASP A 212 20.63 -9.19 -11.13
N ILE A 213 20.79 -7.87 -11.15
CA ILE A 213 19.88 -6.93 -10.51
C ILE A 213 19.13 -6.16 -11.59
N VAL A 214 17.81 -6.10 -11.48
CA VAL A 214 16.95 -5.22 -12.24
C VAL A 214 16.03 -4.45 -11.30
N ALA A 215 15.75 -3.18 -11.59
CA ALA A 215 15.01 -2.37 -10.65
C ALA A 215 14.10 -1.37 -11.35
N ALA A 216 13.04 -0.96 -10.68
CA ALA A 216 12.15 0.10 -11.13
C ALA A 216 11.80 1.05 -9.98
N ASN A 217 11.85 2.35 -10.27
CA ASN A 217 11.32 3.40 -9.43
C ASN A 217 9.93 3.78 -9.91
N CYS A 218 8.95 3.82 -9.01
CA CYS A 218 7.64 4.38 -9.28
C CYS A 218 7.51 5.75 -8.62
N GLU A 219 7.40 6.82 -9.40
CA GLU A 219 7.27 8.20 -8.88
C GLU A 219 6.04 8.37 -7.99
N SER A 220 4.95 7.68 -8.31
CA SER A 220 3.74 7.61 -7.48
C SER A 220 3.55 6.18 -7.01
N TYR A 221 3.57 5.98 -5.70
CA TYR A 221 3.38 4.68 -5.08
C TYR A 221 1.92 4.24 -5.17
N THR A 222 1.53 3.73 -6.34
CA THR A 222 0.21 3.12 -6.53
C THR A 222 0.35 1.68 -6.97
N ASP A 223 -0.59 0.83 -6.60
CA ASP A 223 -0.59 -0.59 -6.93
C ASP A 223 -0.53 -0.85 -8.44
N ILE A 224 -1.16 0.00 -9.25
CA ILE A 224 -1.16 -0.14 -10.71
C ILE A 224 0.20 0.20 -11.32
N LEU A 225 0.85 1.29 -10.89
CA LEU A 225 2.20 1.60 -11.36
C LEU A 225 3.21 0.53 -10.94
N ILE A 226 3.06 0.00 -9.73
CA ILE A 226 3.87 -1.11 -9.24
C ILE A 226 3.63 -2.35 -10.09
N ALA A 227 2.38 -2.67 -10.43
CA ALA A 227 2.07 -3.81 -11.29
C ALA A 227 2.66 -3.66 -12.71
N ILE A 228 2.64 -2.45 -13.27
CA ILE A 228 3.29 -2.12 -14.54
C ILE A 228 4.80 -2.32 -14.44
N ALA A 229 5.43 -1.77 -13.41
CA ALA A 229 6.86 -1.92 -13.19
C ALA A 229 7.27 -3.40 -12.99
N VAL A 230 6.50 -4.17 -12.24
CA VAL A 230 6.72 -5.62 -12.08
C VAL A 230 6.68 -6.33 -13.42
N GLU A 231 5.70 -6.02 -14.26
CA GLU A 231 5.57 -6.61 -15.60
C GLU A 231 6.76 -6.25 -16.50
N ASP A 232 7.24 -5.00 -16.44
CA ASP A 232 8.44 -4.58 -17.18
C ASP A 232 9.70 -5.32 -16.72
N LEU A 233 9.90 -5.48 -15.41
CA LEU A 233 11.02 -6.24 -14.87
C LEU A 233 10.96 -7.72 -15.26
N LEU A 234 9.76 -8.32 -15.24
CA LEU A 234 9.56 -9.71 -15.67
C LEU A 234 9.84 -9.87 -17.18
N GLY A 235 9.49 -8.88 -17.99
CA GLY A 235 9.83 -8.83 -19.41
C GLY A 235 11.35 -8.87 -19.67
N TYR A 236 12.16 -8.25 -18.80
CA TYR A 236 13.61 -8.40 -18.86
C TYR A 236 14.05 -9.86 -18.65
N ALA A 237 13.55 -10.50 -17.59
CA ALA A 237 13.91 -11.88 -17.27
C ALA A 237 13.49 -12.87 -18.38
N GLU A 238 12.31 -12.66 -18.96
CA GLU A 238 11.79 -13.41 -20.09
C GLU A 238 12.71 -13.28 -21.32
N ALA A 239 13.10 -12.05 -21.67
CA ALA A 239 13.98 -11.78 -22.81
C ALA A 239 15.34 -12.48 -22.70
N TYR A 240 15.84 -12.71 -21.48
CA TYR A 240 17.10 -13.41 -21.22
C TYR A 240 16.91 -14.87 -20.77
N ASN A 241 15.68 -15.38 -20.78
CA ASN A 241 15.30 -16.73 -20.36
C ASN A 241 15.89 -17.12 -18.98
N LYS A 242 15.72 -16.23 -17.99
CA LYS A 242 16.23 -16.42 -16.64
C LYS A 242 15.07 -16.47 -15.62
N PRO A 243 15.17 -17.34 -14.60
CA PRO A 243 14.23 -17.29 -13.47
C PRO A 243 14.39 -15.97 -12.71
N MET A 244 13.28 -15.44 -12.19
CA MET A 244 13.27 -14.16 -11.48
C MET A 244 12.55 -14.22 -10.13
N VAL A 245 13.07 -13.47 -9.18
CA VAL A 245 12.39 -13.16 -7.91
C VAL A 245 12.25 -11.64 -7.80
N VAL A 246 11.03 -11.16 -7.65
CA VAL A 246 10.72 -9.74 -7.46
C VAL A 246 10.44 -9.47 -5.99
N ASN A 247 11.15 -8.51 -5.41
CA ASN A 247 10.90 -8.03 -4.05
C ASN A 247 10.02 -6.77 -4.08
N LEU A 248 8.96 -6.80 -3.29
CA LEU A 248 8.04 -5.68 -3.06
C LEU A 248 7.98 -5.40 -1.55
N SER A 249 8.90 -4.54 -1.07
CA SER A 249 8.91 -4.08 0.33
C SER A 249 7.92 -2.94 0.56
N LEU A 250 6.66 -3.16 0.15
CA LEU A 250 5.59 -2.18 0.07
C LEU A 250 4.23 -2.87 0.19
N GLY A 251 3.15 -2.12 0.38
CA GLY A 251 1.81 -2.67 0.50
C GLY A 251 0.73 -1.60 0.68
N THR A 252 -0.53 -1.99 0.69
CA THR A 252 -1.69 -1.14 0.94
C THR A 252 -2.71 -1.83 1.85
N ASN A 253 -3.37 -1.04 2.69
CA ASN A 253 -4.49 -1.50 3.51
C ASN A 253 -5.85 -1.30 2.81
N GLN A 254 -5.85 -0.74 1.61
CA GLN A 254 -7.06 -0.55 0.81
C GLN A 254 -7.39 -1.84 0.06
N GLY A 255 -8.58 -2.36 0.26
CA GLY A 255 -9.06 -3.54 -0.43
C GLY A 255 -9.78 -4.54 0.48
N SER A 256 -10.14 -5.69 -0.07
CA SER A 256 -10.94 -6.73 0.60
C SER A 256 -10.11 -7.70 1.44
N HIS A 257 -8.80 -7.63 1.39
CA HIS A 257 -7.84 -8.49 2.11
C HIS A 257 -8.10 -9.99 1.95
N ASP A 258 -8.59 -10.41 0.78
CA ASP A 258 -8.94 -11.81 0.49
C ASP A 258 -8.29 -12.35 -0.80
N GLY A 259 -7.35 -11.59 -1.36
CA GLY A 259 -6.62 -11.94 -2.59
C GLY A 259 -7.44 -11.84 -3.87
N LYS A 260 -8.66 -11.29 -3.81
CA LYS A 260 -9.52 -11.09 -4.98
C LYS A 260 -9.36 -9.72 -5.63
N ALA A 261 -8.52 -8.85 -5.10
CA ALA A 261 -8.14 -7.62 -5.78
C ALA A 261 -7.58 -7.94 -7.17
N VAL A 262 -7.91 -7.11 -8.17
CA VAL A 262 -7.50 -7.39 -9.56
C VAL A 262 -5.98 -7.43 -9.70
N VAL A 263 -5.27 -6.59 -8.94
CA VAL A 263 -3.80 -6.60 -8.90
C VAL A 263 -3.24 -7.92 -8.32
N CYS A 264 -3.88 -8.49 -7.30
CA CYS A 264 -3.49 -9.80 -6.76
C CYS A 264 -3.68 -10.90 -7.81
N GLN A 265 -4.83 -10.91 -8.51
CA GLN A 265 -5.10 -11.87 -9.58
C GLN A 265 -4.13 -11.69 -10.76
N PHE A 266 -3.74 -10.47 -11.08
CA PHE A 266 -2.73 -10.20 -12.09
C PHE A 266 -1.37 -10.78 -11.67
N PHE A 267 -0.92 -10.56 -10.43
CA PHE A 267 0.33 -11.16 -9.94
C PHE A 267 0.27 -12.68 -9.93
N ASP A 268 -0.85 -13.27 -9.54
CA ASP A 268 -1.04 -14.72 -9.60
C ASP A 268 -0.87 -15.25 -11.03
N ALA A 269 -1.50 -14.60 -12.01
CA ALA A 269 -1.45 -15.00 -13.41
C ALA A 269 -0.04 -14.87 -14.02
N ILE A 270 0.65 -13.75 -13.77
CA ILE A 270 1.94 -13.47 -14.40
C ILE A 270 3.08 -14.33 -13.82
N VAL A 271 3.03 -14.69 -12.54
CA VAL A 271 4.06 -15.57 -11.95
C VAL A 271 3.89 -17.03 -12.39
N GLU A 272 2.66 -17.46 -12.70
CA GLU A 272 2.40 -18.78 -13.29
C GLU A 272 2.90 -18.85 -14.73
N GLU A 273 2.77 -17.77 -15.49
CA GLU A 273 3.21 -17.69 -16.89
C GLU A 273 4.75 -17.64 -17.02
N LEU A 274 5.45 -16.92 -16.15
CA LEU A 274 6.83 -16.46 -16.37
C LEU A 274 7.89 -17.08 -15.45
N ASN A 275 7.69 -18.25 -14.89
CA ASN A 275 8.67 -18.88 -13.98
C ASN A 275 9.30 -17.87 -12.98
N ALA A 276 8.46 -17.02 -12.39
CA ALA A 276 8.85 -15.98 -11.48
C ALA A 276 8.28 -16.20 -10.07
N LYS A 277 8.80 -15.48 -9.09
CA LYS A 277 8.23 -15.38 -7.75
C LYS A 277 8.14 -13.92 -7.35
N ILE A 278 7.01 -13.53 -6.75
CA ILE A 278 6.84 -12.22 -6.13
C ILE A 278 6.85 -12.42 -4.62
N VAL A 279 7.74 -11.71 -3.94
CA VAL A 279 7.87 -11.70 -2.48
C VAL A 279 7.43 -10.33 -1.98
N MET A 280 6.47 -10.29 -1.07
CA MET A 280 5.84 -9.06 -0.62
C MET A 280 5.80 -8.95 0.91
N ALA A 281 6.03 -7.76 1.42
CA ALA A 281 5.86 -7.46 2.84
C ALA A 281 4.38 -7.50 3.23
N THR A 282 4.08 -8.11 4.39
CA THR A 282 2.70 -8.21 4.91
C THR A 282 2.13 -6.90 5.45
N GLY A 283 2.94 -5.87 5.59
CA GLY A 283 2.52 -4.56 6.08
C GLY A 283 3.19 -4.14 7.39
N ASN A 284 2.93 -2.91 7.82
CA ASN A 284 3.48 -2.26 9.01
C ASN A 284 2.48 -2.17 10.18
N GLU A 285 1.29 -2.71 10.01
CA GLU A 285 0.11 -2.48 10.81
C GLU A 285 -0.20 -3.64 11.77
N GLY A 286 0.75 -4.55 11.99
CA GLY A 286 0.56 -5.72 12.86
C GLY A 286 0.24 -5.39 14.32
N ASP A 287 0.50 -4.15 14.77
CA ASP A 287 0.13 -3.62 16.09
C ASP A 287 -1.04 -2.62 16.03
N LYS A 288 -1.60 -2.37 14.85
CA LYS A 288 -2.67 -1.38 14.64
C LYS A 288 -4.04 -2.03 14.58
N LYS A 289 -5.04 -1.32 15.04
CA LYS A 289 -6.45 -1.76 15.00
C LYS A 289 -7.12 -1.39 13.66
N ILE A 290 -6.51 -1.76 12.54
CA ILE A 290 -6.99 -1.36 11.21
C ILE A 290 -8.15 -2.18 10.67
N ALA A 291 -8.44 -3.35 11.24
CA ALA A 291 -9.55 -4.21 10.83
C ALA A 291 -10.61 -4.29 11.93
N ALA A 292 -11.87 -4.39 11.54
CA ALA A 292 -12.97 -4.72 12.44
C ALA A 292 -14.03 -5.52 11.70
N ASN A 293 -14.65 -6.48 12.38
CA ASN A 293 -15.68 -7.29 11.74
C ASN A 293 -16.81 -7.65 12.72
N LYS A 294 -17.99 -7.93 12.16
CA LYS A 294 -19.14 -8.43 12.89
C LYS A 294 -20.06 -9.23 11.99
N THR A 295 -20.50 -10.39 12.48
CA THR A 295 -21.61 -11.14 11.86
C THR A 295 -22.92 -10.76 12.55
N PHE A 296 -23.94 -10.44 11.77
CA PHE A 296 -25.26 -10.06 12.26
C PHE A 296 -26.08 -11.30 12.62
N VAL A 297 -26.56 -11.33 13.87
CA VAL A 297 -27.31 -12.50 14.41
C VAL A 297 -28.60 -12.03 15.04
N GLY A 298 -29.72 -12.65 14.66
CA GLY A 298 -31.04 -12.33 15.21
C GLY A 298 -31.42 -10.86 15.01
N ASN A 299 -31.63 -10.13 16.08
CA ASN A 299 -31.97 -8.71 16.05
C ASN A 299 -30.74 -7.79 16.14
N ASP A 300 -29.55 -8.34 16.35
CA ASP A 300 -28.29 -7.57 16.38
C ASP A 300 -27.73 -7.43 14.96
N THR A 301 -28.28 -6.47 14.21
CA THR A 301 -28.01 -6.21 12.79
C THR A 301 -27.33 -4.87 12.55
N THR A 302 -26.65 -4.34 13.57
CA THR A 302 -25.91 -3.08 13.47
C THR A 302 -24.44 -3.31 13.80
N PHE A 303 -23.56 -2.83 12.93
CA PHE A 303 -22.14 -2.67 13.18
C PHE A 303 -21.87 -1.19 13.41
N GLN A 304 -21.10 -0.85 14.43
CA GLN A 304 -20.70 0.53 14.70
C GLN A 304 -19.33 0.57 15.36
N THR A 305 -18.52 1.54 14.97
CA THR A 305 -17.18 1.76 15.52
C THR A 305 -16.78 3.22 15.38
N PHE A 306 -15.74 3.65 16.10
CA PHE A 306 -15.11 4.95 15.89
C PHE A 306 -13.85 4.79 15.06
N ILE A 307 -13.49 5.84 14.33
CA ILE A 307 -12.18 5.96 13.69
C ILE A 307 -11.21 6.69 14.61
N THR A 308 -9.97 6.25 14.61
CA THR A 308 -8.87 6.98 15.23
C THR A 308 -8.26 7.95 14.23
N GLY A 309 -7.79 9.11 14.70
CA GLY A 309 -7.15 10.14 13.87
C GLY A 309 -5.74 10.45 14.33
N ASP A 310 -5.02 11.17 13.53
CA ASP A 310 -3.66 11.60 13.80
C ASP A 310 -3.57 13.01 14.36
N ILE A 311 -2.49 13.25 15.10
CA ILE A 311 -2.12 14.58 15.55
C ILE A 311 -0.97 15.06 14.67
N TYR A 312 -1.22 16.08 13.86
CA TYR A 312 -0.16 16.79 13.16
C TYR A 312 0.39 17.90 14.05
N LYS A 313 1.66 17.77 14.45
CA LYS A 313 2.37 18.86 15.10
C LYS A 313 2.84 19.85 14.04
N THR A 314 2.13 20.96 13.92
CA THR A 314 2.64 22.09 13.17
C THR A 314 3.76 22.72 14.01
N GLY A 315 5.02 22.67 13.56
CA GLY A 315 6.19 23.20 14.27
C GLY A 315 6.24 24.73 14.43
N ALA A 316 5.09 25.39 14.39
CA ALA A 316 4.90 26.83 14.55
C ALA A 316 4.00 27.13 15.76
N ALA A 317 4.00 28.34 16.23
CA ALA A 317 3.33 28.85 17.44
C ALA A 317 1.79 28.68 17.51
N GLU A 318 1.18 27.92 16.60
CA GLU A 318 -0.27 27.76 16.46
C GLU A 318 -0.88 26.53 17.15
N GLY A 319 -0.06 25.65 17.72
CA GLY A 319 -0.56 24.46 18.45
C GLY A 319 -0.74 23.21 17.57
N ASP A 320 -1.12 22.11 18.21
CA ASP A 320 -1.34 20.82 17.54
C ASP A 320 -2.68 20.84 16.78
N ILE A 321 -2.65 20.42 15.51
CA ILE A 321 -3.86 20.26 14.67
C ILE A 321 -4.21 18.78 14.63
N TYR A 322 -5.44 18.45 14.99
CA TYR A 322 -5.96 17.09 14.88
C TYR A 322 -6.61 16.91 13.52
N VAL A 323 -6.07 15.99 12.73
CA VAL A 323 -6.56 15.65 11.40
C VAL A 323 -7.12 14.23 11.41
N ARG A 324 -8.30 14.07 10.83
CA ARG A 324 -8.94 12.78 10.61
C ARG A 324 -9.19 12.63 9.11
N SER A 325 -8.16 12.22 8.40
CA SER A 325 -8.20 12.03 6.96
C SER A 325 -7.95 10.55 6.63
N GLY A 326 -8.79 9.98 5.77
CA GLY A 326 -8.70 8.61 5.34
C GLY A 326 -10.07 8.04 4.96
N GLN A 327 -10.08 6.75 4.69
CA GLN A 327 -11.33 6.03 4.41
C GLN A 327 -11.37 4.70 5.15
N VAL A 328 -12.56 4.13 5.22
CA VAL A 328 -12.80 2.75 5.65
C VAL A 328 -13.51 2.04 4.51
N ASP A 329 -12.90 0.97 4.01
CA ASP A 329 -13.52 0.04 3.07
C ASP A 329 -14.31 -1.01 3.87
N ILE A 330 -15.57 -1.20 3.49
CA ILE A 330 -16.52 -2.03 4.23
C ILE A 330 -17.13 -3.05 3.27
N TYR A 331 -16.84 -4.32 3.51
CA TYR A 331 -17.30 -5.42 2.65
C TYR A 331 -18.36 -6.27 3.36
N GLY A 332 -19.39 -6.66 2.61
CA GLY A 332 -20.30 -7.72 3.01
C GLY A 332 -19.76 -9.11 2.69
N ASN A 333 -20.43 -10.15 3.16
CA ASN A 333 -20.11 -11.54 2.84
C ASN A 333 -20.79 -12.06 1.55
N ASP A 334 -21.74 -11.32 1.00
CA ASP A 334 -22.49 -11.65 -0.19
C ASP A 334 -22.89 -10.39 -1.00
N MET A 335 -23.58 -10.57 -2.11
CA MET A 335 -24.05 -9.47 -2.98
C MET A 335 -25.27 -8.73 -2.42
N LYS A 336 -25.79 -9.10 -1.25
CA LYS A 336 -26.92 -8.42 -0.65
C LYS A 336 -26.49 -7.08 -0.08
N PRO A 337 -27.04 -5.94 -0.53
CA PRO A 337 -26.65 -4.65 -0.01
C PRO A 337 -26.98 -4.50 1.48
N PHE A 338 -26.19 -3.74 2.19
CA PHE A 338 -26.58 -3.26 3.50
C PHE A 338 -27.80 -2.33 3.39
N LYS A 339 -28.50 -2.09 4.49
CA LYS A 339 -29.70 -1.22 4.49
C LYS A 339 -29.34 0.26 4.57
N ARG A 340 -28.27 0.56 5.30
CA ARG A 340 -27.92 1.93 5.62
C ARG A 340 -26.47 2.05 6.01
N LEU A 341 -25.84 3.13 5.57
CA LEU A 341 -24.52 3.58 5.98
C LEU A 341 -24.64 4.95 6.63
N GLN A 342 -23.99 5.16 7.77
CA GLN A 342 -23.99 6.44 8.47
C GLN A 342 -22.60 6.81 8.93
N ALA A 343 -22.24 8.09 8.84
CA ALA A 343 -21.20 8.68 9.68
C ALA A 343 -21.84 9.37 10.88
N ILE A 344 -21.17 9.33 12.02
CA ILE A 344 -21.68 9.89 13.28
C ILE A 344 -20.66 10.80 13.95
N VAL A 345 -21.16 11.85 14.60
CA VAL A 345 -20.42 12.64 15.58
C VAL A 345 -20.92 12.28 16.96
N TRP A 346 -20.03 11.79 17.81
CA TRP A 346 -20.30 11.37 19.17
C TRP A 346 -19.76 12.39 20.17
N ASN A 347 -20.59 12.83 21.10
CA ASN A 347 -20.15 13.67 22.21
C ASN A 347 -19.78 12.80 23.42
N THR A 348 -18.52 12.82 23.81
CA THR A 348 -17.98 12.00 24.90
C THR A 348 -18.55 12.38 26.27
N SER A 349 -18.72 13.69 26.54
CA SER A 349 -19.26 14.17 27.81
C SER A 349 -20.73 13.83 28.00
N ARG A 350 -21.50 13.77 26.91
CA ARG A 350 -22.94 13.43 26.94
C ARG A 350 -23.21 11.97 26.66
N ASN A 351 -22.17 11.22 26.31
CA ASN A 351 -22.23 9.79 25.98
C ASN A 351 -23.31 9.46 24.94
N ARG A 352 -23.38 10.23 23.85
CA ARG A 352 -24.39 10.05 22.80
C ARG A 352 -23.99 10.62 21.45
N VAL A 353 -24.61 10.08 20.40
CA VAL A 353 -24.56 10.68 19.05
C VAL A 353 -25.21 12.06 19.08
N THR A 354 -24.52 13.07 18.56
CA THR A 354 -25.02 14.44 18.42
C THR A 354 -25.41 14.78 16.99
N LYS A 355 -24.79 14.15 16.01
CA LYS A 355 -25.09 14.33 14.59
C LYS A 355 -24.96 13.02 13.83
N ARG A 356 -25.78 12.86 12.80
CA ARG A 356 -25.74 11.73 11.86
C ARG A 356 -25.75 12.25 10.44
N TYR A 357 -24.94 11.64 9.59
CA TYR A 357 -24.90 11.78 8.14
C TYR A 357 -25.26 10.44 7.56
N GLU A 358 -26.24 10.35 6.65
CA GLU A 358 -26.86 9.08 6.29
C GLU A 358 -26.95 8.90 4.78
N LEU A 359 -26.60 7.70 4.32
CA LEU A 359 -26.94 7.15 3.04
C LEU A 359 -27.86 5.93 3.26
N LYS A 360 -29.14 6.03 2.90
CA LYS A 360 -30.04 4.87 2.81
C LYS A 360 -29.71 4.13 1.53
N ILE A 361 -29.52 2.82 1.64
CA ILE A 361 -29.09 1.99 0.53
C ILE A 361 -30.34 1.31 -0.06
N ASN A 362 -30.63 1.61 -1.32
CA ASN A 362 -31.70 1.03 -2.11
C ASN A 362 -31.29 1.01 -3.59
N GLU A 363 -32.16 0.57 -4.49
CA GLU A 363 -31.86 0.48 -5.93
C GLU A 363 -31.44 1.83 -6.56
N GLU A 364 -31.95 2.96 -6.05
CA GLU A 364 -31.65 4.29 -6.57
C GLU A 364 -30.29 4.84 -6.08
N THR A 365 -29.83 4.37 -4.92
CA THR A 365 -28.59 4.85 -4.28
C THR A 365 -27.41 3.91 -4.42
N LEU A 366 -27.62 2.68 -4.90
CA LEU A 366 -26.52 1.78 -5.25
C LEU A 366 -25.68 2.37 -6.39
N GLY A 367 -24.36 2.37 -6.23
CA GLY A 367 -23.41 2.96 -7.17
C GLY A 367 -23.31 4.49 -7.06
N THR A 368 -23.93 5.09 -6.02
CA THR A 368 -23.87 6.56 -5.81
C THR A 368 -23.17 6.93 -4.51
N GLY A 369 -22.63 8.15 -4.49
CA GLY A 369 -22.04 8.76 -3.31
C GLY A 369 -22.90 9.89 -2.76
N LYS A 370 -22.71 10.21 -1.47
CA LYS A 370 -23.28 11.33 -0.80
C LYS A 370 -22.21 12.02 0.05
N TYR A 371 -21.96 13.29 -0.26
CA TYR A 371 -20.93 14.07 0.41
C TYR A 371 -21.53 15.17 1.26
N PHE A 372 -20.93 15.39 2.43
CA PHE A 372 -21.33 16.40 3.39
C PHE A 372 -20.15 17.31 3.67
N CYS A 373 -20.31 18.60 3.43
CA CYS A 373 -19.26 19.61 3.56
C CYS A 373 -19.57 20.58 4.69
N SER A 374 -18.56 20.97 5.46
CA SER A 374 -18.71 21.97 6.53
C SER A 374 -18.96 23.39 6.02
N SER A 375 -18.48 23.70 4.83
CA SER A 375 -18.64 25.01 4.15
C SER A 375 -18.72 24.85 2.64
N ASP A 376 -19.10 25.92 1.95
CA ASP A 376 -19.16 25.96 0.49
C ASP A 376 -17.77 25.81 -0.17
N ASP A 377 -16.69 26.14 0.56
CA ASP A 377 -15.31 26.04 0.05
C ASP A 377 -14.86 24.59 -0.18
N TYR A 378 -15.51 23.61 0.48
CA TYR A 378 -15.23 22.18 0.31
C TYR A 378 -16.15 21.48 -0.67
N LYS A 379 -17.02 22.21 -1.35
CA LYS A 379 -17.97 21.63 -2.29
C LYS A 379 -17.29 21.35 -3.63
N GLU A 380 -17.14 20.07 -3.98
CA GLU A 380 -16.47 19.61 -5.19
C GLU A 380 -17.44 19.02 -6.23
N TYR A 381 -18.58 18.50 -5.78
CA TYR A 381 -19.52 17.74 -6.61
C TYR A 381 -20.93 18.35 -6.54
N ASP A 382 -21.72 18.19 -7.60
CA ASP A 382 -23.12 18.66 -7.65
C ASP A 382 -24.02 18.02 -6.58
N THR A 383 -23.61 16.86 -6.06
CA THR A 383 -24.32 16.12 -5.00
C THR A 383 -23.91 16.53 -3.59
N ASP A 384 -22.95 17.45 -3.43
CA ASP A 384 -22.45 17.87 -2.13
C ASP A 384 -23.51 18.63 -1.33
N ILE A 385 -23.61 18.27 -0.06
CA ILE A 385 -24.51 18.87 0.89
C ILE A 385 -23.71 19.72 1.86
N VAL A 386 -23.86 21.04 1.79
CA VAL A 386 -23.28 21.95 2.78
C VAL A 386 -24.06 21.81 4.08
N ASP A 387 -23.45 21.20 5.09
CA ASP A 387 -23.99 21.11 6.44
C ASP A 387 -23.14 21.90 7.43
N ARG A 388 -23.47 23.18 7.60
CA ARG A 388 -22.74 24.11 8.50
C ARG A 388 -22.71 23.63 9.97
N THR A 389 -23.55 22.66 10.34
CA THR A 389 -23.47 22.06 11.69
C THR A 389 -22.27 21.12 11.83
N LEU A 390 -21.72 20.58 10.72
CA LEU A 390 -20.44 19.88 10.75
C LEU A 390 -19.33 20.83 11.21
N GLY A 391 -19.30 22.05 10.70
CA GLY A 391 -18.32 23.09 11.04
C GLY A 391 -18.33 23.50 12.52
N GLN A 392 -19.35 23.12 13.29
CA GLN A 392 -19.33 23.28 14.75
C GLN A 392 -18.36 22.30 15.43
N TYR A 393 -17.99 21.20 14.78
CA TYR A 393 -17.13 20.16 15.33
C TYR A 393 -15.86 19.98 14.53
N PHE A 394 -15.98 19.96 13.19
CA PHE A 394 -14.91 19.66 12.24
C PHE A 394 -15.04 20.55 11.00
N SER A 395 -13.91 21.00 10.47
CA SER A 395 -13.83 21.56 9.12
C SER A 395 -13.49 20.47 8.12
N GLY A 396 -14.13 20.47 6.94
CA GLY A 396 -13.83 19.51 5.88
C GLY A 396 -15.04 18.71 5.39
N THR A 397 -14.81 17.47 4.98
CA THR A 397 -15.81 16.67 4.28
C THR A 397 -15.98 15.26 4.87
N ILE A 398 -17.19 14.70 4.69
CA ILE A 398 -17.53 13.30 4.95
C ILE A 398 -18.15 12.74 3.68
N GLY A 399 -17.64 11.61 3.17
CA GLY A 399 -18.20 10.88 2.04
C GLY A 399 -18.79 9.54 2.47
N LEU A 400 -19.95 9.20 1.91
CA LEU A 400 -20.60 7.90 2.06
C LEU A 400 -20.88 7.36 0.66
N TYR A 401 -20.45 6.14 0.38
CA TYR A 401 -20.66 5.48 -0.91
C TYR A 401 -21.01 4.01 -0.70
N CYS A 402 -21.82 3.44 -1.61
CA CYS A 402 -22.09 2.00 -1.60
C CYS A 402 -22.36 1.46 -3.01
N GLU A 403 -21.95 0.23 -3.23
CA GLU A 403 -22.13 -0.51 -4.48
C GLU A 403 -22.27 -2.01 -4.24
N ILE A 404 -22.60 -2.74 -5.29
CA ILE A 404 -22.42 -4.18 -5.36
C ILE A 404 -21.21 -4.46 -6.25
N ASP A 405 -20.11 -4.92 -5.64
CA ASP A 405 -18.99 -5.44 -6.39
C ASP A 405 -19.32 -6.85 -6.89
N SER A 406 -19.83 -6.93 -8.11
CA SER A 406 -20.22 -8.20 -8.72
C SER A 406 -19.01 -9.10 -9.02
N ALA A 407 -17.82 -8.55 -9.16
CA ALA A 407 -16.61 -9.31 -9.42
C ALA A 407 -16.06 -9.95 -8.13
N LEU A 408 -16.19 -9.27 -6.98
CA LEU A 408 -15.91 -9.85 -5.66
C LEU A 408 -17.09 -10.73 -5.18
N GLY A 409 -18.30 -10.56 -5.75
CA GLY A 409 -19.50 -11.25 -5.31
C GLY A 409 -19.99 -10.77 -3.95
N ARG A 410 -19.83 -9.48 -3.63
CA ARG A 410 -20.21 -8.91 -2.33
C ARG A 410 -20.61 -7.45 -2.40
N SER A 411 -21.34 -6.98 -1.40
CA SER A 411 -21.59 -5.56 -1.20
C SER A 411 -20.32 -4.86 -0.71
N HIS A 412 -20.12 -3.63 -1.17
CA HIS A 412 -19.01 -2.78 -0.80
C HIS A 412 -19.51 -1.38 -0.46
N CYS A 413 -19.08 -0.85 0.66
CA CYS A 413 -19.34 0.53 1.08
C CYS A 413 -18.02 1.22 1.44
N ILE A 414 -18.01 2.53 1.28
CA ILE A 414 -16.88 3.38 1.65
C ILE A 414 -17.41 4.49 2.56
N VAL A 415 -16.71 4.71 3.66
CA VAL A 415 -16.83 5.93 4.48
C VAL A 415 -15.51 6.67 4.39
N SER A 416 -15.54 7.87 3.83
CA SER A 416 -14.34 8.71 3.75
C SER A 416 -14.48 9.93 4.65
N PHE A 417 -13.36 10.37 5.20
CA PHE A 417 -13.26 11.53 6.05
C PHE A 417 -12.06 12.36 5.60
N ASP A 418 -12.27 13.65 5.48
CA ASP A 418 -11.21 14.64 5.36
C ASP A 418 -11.57 15.80 6.27
N LEU A 419 -11.21 15.65 7.55
CA LEU A 419 -11.68 16.49 8.63
C LEU A 419 -10.53 17.03 9.46
N VAL A 420 -10.59 18.30 9.78
CA VAL A 420 -9.74 18.96 10.76
C VAL A 420 -10.60 19.33 11.96
N ASP A 421 -10.13 18.97 13.17
CA ASP A 421 -10.84 19.34 14.39
C ASP A 421 -10.92 20.88 14.54
N ASN A 422 -12.09 21.38 14.89
CA ASN A 422 -12.24 22.79 15.19
C ASN A 422 -11.68 23.06 16.61
N GLY A 423 -10.48 23.64 16.67
CA GLY A 423 -9.60 23.66 17.85
C GLY A 423 -10.20 24.25 19.13
N ASP A 424 -11.13 25.21 19.03
CA ASP A 424 -11.76 25.81 20.21
C ASP A 424 -12.92 24.98 20.77
N LEU A 425 -13.55 24.14 19.93
CA LEU A 425 -14.74 23.37 20.28
C LEU A 425 -14.45 21.89 20.55
N ASN A 426 -13.32 21.38 20.09
CA ASN A 426 -12.95 19.98 20.30
C ASN A 426 -11.69 19.82 21.17
N LYS A 427 -11.55 20.68 22.17
CA LYS A 427 -10.51 20.51 23.20
C LYS A 427 -10.62 19.12 23.81
N GLU A 428 -9.48 18.39 23.80
CA GLU A 428 -9.36 17.09 24.47
C GLU A 428 -10.25 15.96 23.91
N ASN A 429 -10.44 15.88 22.59
CA ASN A 429 -11.27 14.81 22.00
C ASN A 429 -12.72 14.76 22.52
N GLN A 430 -13.33 15.91 22.80
CA GLN A 430 -14.73 15.99 23.24
C GLN A 430 -15.69 15.34 22.25
N TYR A 431 -15.36 15.37 20.97
CA TYR A 431 -16.13 14.74 19.90
C TYR A 431 -15.31 13.67 19.20
N LYS A 432 -15.94 12.49 19.03
CA LYS A 432 -15.38 11.39 18.25
C LYS A 432 -16.18 11.23 16.98
N ILE A 433 -15.49 10.87 15.91
CA ILE A 433 -16.12 10.51 14.66
C ILE A 433 -16.14 8.99 14.51
N GLY A 434 -17.21 8.46 13.91
CA GLY A 434 -17.36 7.03 13.68
C GLY A 434 -18.36 6.77 12.59
N PHE A 435 -18.66 5.49 12.36
CA PHE A 435 -19.67 5.09 11.39
C PHE A 435 -20.52 3.92 11.88
N ILE A 436 -21.67 3.77 11.23
CA ILE A 436 -22.64 2.71 11.51
C ILE A 436 -23.06 2.08 10.19
N VAL A 437 -23.10 0.75 10.17
CA VAL A 437 -23.64 -0.07 9.08
C VAL A 437 -24.82 -0.86 9.63
N ASP A 438 -25.99 -0.69 9.03
CA ASP A 438 -27.17 -1.50 9.34
C ASP A 438 -27.43 -2.49 8.20
N GLY A 439 -27.75 -3.72 8.56
CA GLY A 439 -28.00 -4.79 7.60
C GLY A 439 -29.10 -5.74 8.06
N GLU A 440 -28.95 -7.01 7.75
CA GLU A 440 -29.87 -8.08 8.09
C GLU A 440 -29.14 -9.26 8.75
N ALA A 441 -29.88 -10.07 9.49
CA ALA A 441 -29.33 -11.29 10.07
C ALA A 441 -28.71 -12.19 8.99
N GLY A 442 -27.54 -12.74 9.27
CA GLY A 442 -26.75 -13.55 8.35
C GLY A 442 -25.73 -12.76 7.53
N GLN A 443 -25.86 -11.44 7.39
CA GLN A 443 -24.82 -10.61 6.80
C GLN A 443 -23.62 -10.48 7.74
N ARG A 444 -22.47 -10.24 7.15
CA ARG A 444 -21.24 -9.93 7.86
C ARG A 444 -20.67 -8.61 7.34
N VAL A 445 -20.10 -7.85 8.23
CA VAL A 445 -19.28 -6.67 7.93
C VAL A 445 -17.83 -7.04 8.17
N ASP A 446 -16.97 -6.80 7.17
CA ASP A 446 -15.52 -6.74 7.28
C ASP A 446 -15.10 -5.32 6.89
N ALA A 447 -14.56 -4.56 7.85
CA ALA A 447 -14.18 -3.17 7.67
C ALA A 447 -12.65 -3.03 7.82
N TYR A 448 -12.03 -2.28 6.90
CA TYR A 448 -10.59 -2.03 6.87
C TYR A 448 -10.33 -0.54 6.78
N SER A 449 -9.55 -0.01 7.71
CA SER A 449 -9.17 1.40 7.69
C SER A 449 -7.96 1.60 6.78
N VAL A 450 -8.05 2.62 5.92
CA VAL A 450 -7.05 2.98 4.93
C VAL A 450 -6.37 4.27 5.32
N GLY A 451 -5.04 4.27 5.36
CA GLY A 451 -4.22 5.42 5.73
C GLY A 451 -3.10 5.02 6.68
N TYR A 452 -2.13 5.93 6.90
CA TYR A 452 -0.89 5.61 7.59
C TYR A 452 -1.08 5.26 9.07
N PHE A 453 -2.09 5.85 9.72
CA PHE A 453 -2.23 5.77 11.17
C PHE A 453 -3.69 5.65 11.62
N HIS A 454 -4.58 5.38 10.68
CA HIS A 454 -5.98 5.23 11.00
C HIS A 454 -6.24 3.81 11.49
N GLY A 455 -7.12 3.71 12.45
CA GLY A 455 -7.61 2.46 13.00
C GLY A 455 -9.03 2.65 13.49
N MET A 456 -9.58 1.61 14.08
CA MET A 456 -10.91 1.61 14.68
C MET A 456 -10.82 1.32 16.17
N ASP A 457 -11.68 1.93 16.97
CA ASP A 457 -11.70 1.75 18.42
C ASP A 457 -13.12 1.91 18.96
N ASN A 458 -13.47 1.17 20.01
CA ASN A 458 -14.75 1.34 20.71
C ASN A 458 -14.67 2.31 21.90
N TYR A 459 -13.48 2.73 22.28
CA TYR A 459 -13.19 3.57 23.43
C TYR A 459 -13.89 3.11 24.72
N GLY A 460 -14.14 1.80 24.88
CA GLY A 460 -14.87 1.21 26.01
C GLY A 460 -16.37 1.51 26.01
N ILE A 461 -16.95 2.01 24.91
CA ILE A 461 -18.38 2.33 24.80
C ILE A 461 -19.13 1.07 24.40
N GLU A 462 -20.09 0.67 25.23
CA GLU A 462 -20.91 -0.51 24.99
C GLU A 462 -21.68 -0.41 23.66
N GLY A 463 -21.76 -1.53 22.94
CA GLY A 463 -22.41 -1.62 21.63
C GLY A 463 -21.54 -1.20 20.44
N PHE A 464 -20.35 -0.63 20.68
CA PHE A 464 -19.38 -0.34 19.63
C PHE A 464 -18.38 -1.48 19.49
N THR A 465 -18.06 -1.83 18.24
CA THR A 465 -17.06 -2.85 17.90
C THR A 465 -15.66 -2.27 18.02
N ASP A 466 -14.77 -2.98 18.69
CA ASP A 466 -13.35 -2.61 18.74
C ASP A 466 -12.63 -3.03 17.47
N GLY A 467 -11.62 -2.28 17.08
CA GLY A 467 -10.70 -2.67 16.03
C GLY A 467 -9.74 -3.77 16.48
N SER A 468 -9.13 -4.41 15.51
CA SER A 468 -8.19 -5.52 15.69
C SER A 468 -7.03 -5.40 14.72
N SER A 469 -5.88 -5.94 15.09
CA SER A 469 -4.77 -6.21 14.16
C SER A 469 -4.94 -7.53 13.39
N ASN A 470 -5.92 -8.35 13.74
CA ASN A 470 -6.26 -9.53 12.95
C ASN A 470 -6.86 -9.09 11.61
N GLY A 471 -6.23 -9.48 10.49
CA GLY A 471 -6.58 -9.01 9.15
C GLY A 471 -5.79 -7.78 8.71
N SER A 472 -4.68 -7.43 9.40
CA SER A 472 -3.79 -6.32 9.04
C SER A 472 -2.78 -6.66 7.94
N VAL A 473 -2.82 -7.85 7.36
CA VAL A 473 -1.99 -8.19 6.19
C VAL A 473 -2.39 -7.29 5.03
N SER A 474 -1.40 -6.64 4.39
CA SER A 474 -1.60 -5.80 3.22
C SER A 474 -2.43 -6.52 2.14
N ASP A 475 -3.41 -5.84 1.54
CA ASP A 475 -4.29 -6.43 0.53
C ASP A 475 -3.51 -7.02 -0.66
N MET A 476 -2.49 -6.33 -1.16
CA MET A 476 -1.64 -6.84 -2.24
C MET A 476 -0.88 -8.11 -1.87
N ALA A 477 -0.60 -8.32 -0.58
CA ALA A 477 0.08 -9.51 -0.07
C ALA A 477 -0.87 -10.71 0.13
N CYS A 478 -2.17 -10.56 -0.12
CA CYS A 478 -3.17 -11.63 0.02
C CYS A 478 -3.32 -12.52 -1.22
N GLY A 479 -2.56 -12.29 -2.30
CA GLY A 479 -2.56 -13.12 -3.52
C GLY A 479 -2.18 -14.57 -3.25
N LYS A 480 -2.62 -15.49 -4.10
CA LYS A 480 -2.36 -16.95 -3.95
C LYS A 480 -0.93 -17.34 -4.25
N SER A 481 -0.32 -16.67 -5.24
CA SER A 481 1.03 -16.98 -5.76
C SER A 481 2.09 -16.02 -5.19
N THR A 482 1.69 -15.01 -4.43
CA THR A 482 2.58 -14.08 -3.74
C THR A 482 3.11 -14.72 -2.45
N LEU A 483 4.42 -14.65 -2.24
CA LEU A 483 5.04 -15.06 -0.98
C LEU A 483 4.99 -13.90 0.01
N SER A 484 4.03 -13.93 0.93
CA SER A 484 3.84 -12.91 1.94
C SER A 484 4.78 -13.12 3.11
N VAL A 485 5.58 -12.10 3.45
CA VAL A 485 6.61 -12.18 4.47
C VAL A 485 6.35 -11.18 5.59
N GLY A 486 6.12 -11.70 6.80
CA GLY A 486 6.08 -10.92 8.03
C GLY A 486 7.48 -10.72 8.60
N SER A 487 7.67 -9.65 9.37
CA SER A 487 8.92 -9.37 10.06
C SER A 487 8.85 -9.75 11.54
N TYR A 488 10.00 -10.08 12.13
CA TYR A 488 10.17 -10.23 13.57
C TYR A 488 11.41 -9.46 14.05
N ASN A 489 11.44 -9.12 15.32
CA ASN A 489 12.58 -8.42 15.90
C ASN A 489 13.75 -9.38 16.12
N THR A 490 14.88 -9.11 15.47
CA THR A 490 16.13 -9.87 15.63
C THR A 490 17.04 -9.31 16.72
N SER A 491 16.75 -8.08 17.22
CA SER A 491 17.59 -7.41 18.22
C SER A 491 16.74 -6.53 19.17
N GLU A 492 17.13 -6.48 20.45
CA GLU A 492 16.51 -5.62 21.48
C GLU A 492 17.01 -4.16 21.42
N GLY A 493 18.04 -3.90 20.64
CA GLY A 493 18.62 -2.58 20.46
C GLY A 493 19.75 -2.58 19.44
N TRP A 494 20.16 -1.39 19.03
CA TRP A 494 21.27 -1.19 18.10
C TRP A 494 22.01 0.11 18.38
N ALA A 495 23.24 0.19 17.88
CA ALA A 495 24.05 1.39 17.90
C ALA A 495 24.14 1.99 16.49
N GLN A 496 24.21 3.31 16.41
CA GLN A 496 24.45 4.06 15.17
C GLN A 496 25.92 4.50 15.09
N LEU A 497 26.39 4.76 13.87
CA LEU A 497 27.77 5.23 13.64
C LEU A 497 28.06 6.62 14.22
N ASP A 498 27.03 7.41 14.51
CA ASP A 498 27.12 8.70 15.23
C ASP A 498 27.24 8.53 16.75
N GLY A 499 27.23 7.30 17.24
CA GLY A 499 27.32 6.97 18.65
C GLY A 499 25.98 6.93 19.38
N TYR A 500 24.88 7.10 18.69
CA TYR A 500 23.56 7.01 19.31
C TYR A 500 23.17 5.56 19.60
N LYS A 501 22.53 5.35 20.75
CA LYS A 501 22.11 4.03 21.23
C LYS A 501 20.59 3.96 21.24
N TYR A 502 20.04 3.04 20.45
CA TYR A 502 18.63 2.68 20.51
C TYR A 502 18.41 1.46 21.39
N ASN A 503 17.53 1.59 22.38
CA ASN A 503 16.99 0.45 23.12
C ASN A 503 15.52 0.34 22.81
N GLN A 504 15.09 -0.79 22.26
CA GLN A 504 13.65 -1.10 22.20
C GLN A 504 13.24 -1.79 23.51
N PRO A 505 12.27 -1.27 24.28
CA PRO A 505 11.77 -1.97 25.45
C PRO A 505 10.98 -3.21 24.98
N ASN A 506 11.44 -4.38 25.40
CA ASN A 506 10.72 -5.66 25.56
C ASN A 506 9.54 -6.01 24.64
N ASN A 507 9.59 -5.73 23.34
CA ASN A 507 8.61 -6.23 22.39
C ASN A 507 9.19 -7.41 21.58
N LYS A 508 9.58 -8.49 22.27
CA LYS A 508 9.78 -9.79 21.61
C LYS A 508 8.40 -10.30 21.17
N ILE A 509 8.11 -10.17 19.89
CA ILE A 509 7.09 -11.04 19.29
C ILE A 509 7.66 -12.46 19.34
N LYS A 510 7.17 -13.26 20.27
CA LYS A 510 7.50 -14.68 20.31
C LYS A 510 6.90 -15.33 19.05
N LEU A 511 7.72 -16.11 18.35
CA LEU A 511 7.34 -16.91 17.17
C LEU A 511 6.13 -17.85 17.41
N ASP A 512 5.73 -18.04 18.65
CA ASP A 512 4.60 -18.90 19.08
C ASP A 512 3.22 -18.23 18.84
N LYS A 513 3.14 -17.05 18.18
CA LYS A 513 1.89 -16.33 17.91
C LYS A 513 1.69 -15.93 16.43
N ILE A 514 2.44 -16.53 15.51
CA ILE A 514 2.17 -16.43 14.07
C ILE A 514 1.36 -17.64 13.63
#